data_6171ed479e807abc96f0debf6a916b31
#
_entry.id   6171ed479e807abc96f0debf6a916b31
#
_cell.length_a   1.000
_cell.length_b   1.000
_cell.length_c   1.000
_cell.angle_alpha   90.00
_cell.angle_beta   90.00
_cell.angle_gamma   90.00
#
_symmetry.space_group_name_H-M   'P 1'
#
loop_
_entity.id
_entity.type
_entity.pdbx_description
1 polymer ?
#
loop_
_entity_poly.entity_id
_entity_poly.type
_entity_poly.pdbx_seq_one_letter_code
_entity_poly.pdbx_strand_id
1 'polypeptide(L)'
;MAFYEHSIEIPSEKKNNIIKVIGVGGGGSNAVEHMYIMKIQDVDFVVCNTDLQALNDNKVPTKLQLGAILTEGLGAGTEPEQGRLAALESEAQIKALLQPETKMVFITAGMGGGTGTGAAPEIARIAKELDILTVAIVTAPYSWEGTDKIDAANAGIKILQDICDTVLVILNDKLLEIHEDLNILEAFEHADDVLANAAKSVAEVITKSGKVNADFKDVKKVLKNAGQAVMSQASAQGINRAKEVIEQALDSPLLNNQSIKGAQRILVTVSTSKENVMGVKEQSTITTHILEAIGGSPQGFKLGFTIEEDLGDRMNITVIAAGFDKRHLKIEPITVIIEVPNIEAEDKEVIENEDDEEEKLRLIQPIVFTHREDDTLRLRKMIDAFCQKLPTEDELETPAFQRYGIKLLDVSEIKGVEFQRHSL
;
A
#
# COMPACT_ATOMS: atom_id res chain seq x y z
N MET A 1 -55.75 -40.09 -10.21
CA MET A 1 -55.59 -38.70 -9.74
C MET A 1 -54.11 -38.45 -9.60
N ALA A 2 -53.52 -37.68 -10.52
CA ALA A 2 -52.12 -37.30 -10.48
C ALA A 2 -51.99 -35.98 -9.75
N PHE A 3 -51.33 -35.97 -8.61
CA PHE A 3 -50.96 -34.74 -7.90
C PHE A 3 -49.82 -34.09 -8.65
N TYR A 4 -50.06 -32.93 -9.26
CA TYR A 4 -49.04 -32.03 -9.74
C TYR A 4 -48.48 -31.27 -8.53
N GLU A 5 -47.33 -31.63 -8.01
CA GLU A 5 -46.53 -30.78 -7.15
C GLU A 5 -45.94 -29.66 -8.01
N HIS A 6 -46.57 -28.49 -7.96
CA HIS A 6 -45.93 -27.27 -8.40
C HIS A 6 -44.90 -26.88 -7.34
N SER A 7 -43.63 -27.22 -7.58
CA SER A 7 -42.51 -26.57 -6.89
C SER A 7 -42.53 -25.08 -7.28
N ILE A 8 -42.95 -24.24 -6.34
CA ILE A 8 -42.75 -22.80 -6.46
C ILE A 8 -41.24 -22.56 -6.38
N GLU A 9 -40.60 -22.34 -7.54
CA GLU A 9 -39.27 -21.76 -7.56
C GLU A 9 -39.39 -20.34 -7.01
N ILE A 10 -39.06 -20.16 -5.72
CA ILE A 10 -38.82 -18.84 -5.14
C ILE A 10 -37.59 -18.30 -5.89
N PRO A 11 -37.72 -17.16 -6.61
CA PRO A 11 -36.54 -16.54 -7.21
C PRO A 11 -35.47 -16.42 -6.11
N SER A 12 -34.25 -16.92 -6.36
CA SER A 12 -33.17 -16.77 -5.42
C SER A 12 -33.03 -15.28 -5.10
N GLU A 13 -33.44 -14.89 -3.90
CA GLU A 13 -33.15 -13.55 -3.38
C GLU A 13 -31.67 -13.34 -3.59
N LYS A 14 -31.29 -12.24 -4.25
CA LYS A 14 -29.90 -11.85 -4.40
C LYS A 14 -29.34 -11.84 -2.98
N LYS A 15 -28.48 -12.82 -2.66
CA LYS A 15 -27.86 -12.94 -1.35
C LYS A 15 -26.99 -11.69 -1.19
N ASN A 16 -27.46 -10.75 -0.40
CA ASN A 16 -26.72 -9.52 -0.18
C ASN A 16 -25.54 -9.84 0.72
N ASN A 17 -24.33 -9.64 0.20
CA ASN A 17 -23.12 -9.93 0.93
C ASN A 17 -22.85 -8.83 1.97
N ILE A 18 -22.40 -9.25 3.16
CA ILE A 18 -22.06 -8.32 4.24
C ILE A 18 -20.69 -7.68 4.08
N ILE A 19 -19.90 -8.19 3.13
CA ILE A 19 -18.54 -7.73 2.83
C ILE A 19 -18.54 -7.07 1.46
N LYS A 20 -17.99 -5.86 1.37
CA LYS A 20 -17.72 -5.17 0.10
C LYS A 20 -16.21 -4.92 -0.06
N VAL A 21 -15.74 -5.00 -1.29
CA VAL A 21 -14.41 -4.55 -1.69
C VAL A 21 -14.57 -3.40 -2.66
N ILE A 22 -14.02 -2.25 -2.32
CA ILE A 22 -14.08 -1.03 -3.11
C ILE A 22 -12.69 -0.69 -3.62
N GLY A 23 -12.51 -0.76 -4.93
CA GLY A 23 -11.30 -0.29 -5.61
C GLY A 23 -11.39 1.19 -5.93
N VAL A 24 -10.41 1.98 -5.50
CA VAL A 24 -10.42 3.43 -5.64
C VAL A 24 -9.25 3.90 -6.52
N GLY A 25 -9.58 4.60 -7.60
CA GLY A 25 -8.62 5.04 -8.61
C GLY A 25 -8.12 3.89 -9.50
N GLY A 26 -7.14 4.14 -10.36
CA GLY A 26 -6.64 3.16 -11.32
C GLY A 26 -6.12 1.88 -10.65
N GLY A 27 -5.10 1.98 -9.80
CA GLY A 27 -4.50 0.80 -9.13
C GLY A 27 -5.51 0.02 -8.27
N GLY A 28 -6.34 0.72 -7.48
CA GLY A 28 -7.38 0.04 -6.69
C GLY A 28 -8.42 -0.66 -7.56
N SER A 29 -8.81 -0.06 -8.69
CA SER A 29 -9.76 -0.67 -9.64
C SER A 29 -9.19 -1.90 -10.32
N ASN A 30 -7.89 -1.90 -10.66
CA ASN A 30 -7.21 -3.05 -11.25
C ASN A 30 -7.14 -4.22 -10.25
N ALA A 31 -6.75 -3.95 -9.02
CA ALA A 31 -6.71 -4.96 -7.96
C ALA A 31 -8.10 -5.60 -7.72
N VAL A 32 -9.18 -4.79 -7.72
CA VAL A 32 -10.55 -5.32 -7.57
C VAL A 32 -11.01 -6.08 -8.81
N GLU A 33 -10.64 -5.66 -10.01
CA GLU A 33 -10.90 -6.45 -11.23
C GLU A 33 -10.22 -7.81 -11.15
N HIS A 34 -8.96 -7.85 -10.69
CA HIS A 34 -8.24 -9.10 -10.48
C HIS A 34 -8.97 -10.01 -9.48
N MET A 35 -9.39 -9.48 -8.32
CA MET A 35 -10.19 -10.20 -7.32
C MET A 35 -11.52 -10.73 -7.91
N TYR A 36 -12.16 -9.95 -8.76
CA TYR A 36 -13.39 -10.35 -9.44
C TYR A 36 -13.16 -11.50 -10.41
N ILE A 37 -12.07 -11.48 -11.17
CA ILE A 37 -11.65 -12.56 -12.08
C ILE A 37 -11.31 -13.83 -11.29
N MET A 38 -10.67 -13.72 -10.14
CA MET A 38 -10.39 -14.82 -9.21
C MET A 38 -11.68 -15.45 -8.61
N LYS A 39 -12.84 -14.84 -8.82
CA LYS A 39 -14.16 -15.32 -8.34
C LYS A 39 -14.21 -15.53 -6.82
N ILE A 40 -13.63 -14.61 -6.05
CA ILE A 40 -13.75 -14.63 -4.60
C ILE A 40 -15.24 -14.57 -4.25
N GLN A 41 -15.71 -15.55 -3.46
CA GLN A 41 -17.14 -15.72 -3.18
C GLN A 41 -17.62 -14.92 -1.98
N ASP A 42 -18.94 -14.67 -1.93
CA ASP A 42 -19.64 -14.00 -0.83
C ASP A 42 -19.13 -12.58 -0.52
N VAL A 43 -18.62 -11.89 -1.56
CA VAL A 43 -18.12 -10.52 -1.51
C VAL A 43 -18.72 -9.72 -2.66
N ASP A 44 -19.14 -8.49 -2.41
CA ASP A 44 -19.56 -7.55 -3.44
C ASP A 44 -18.37 -6.69 -3.88
N PHE A 45 -18.13 -6.63 -5.18
CA PHE A 45 -17.06 -5.82 -5.77
C PHE A 45 -17.59 -4.52 -6.35
N VAL A 46 -16.88 -3.45 -6.09
CA VAL A 46 -17.18 -2.11 -6.57
C VAL A 46 -15.91 -1.43 -7.01
N VAL A 47 -15.95 -0.70 -8.11
CA VAL A 47 -14.85 0.15 -8.55
C VAL A 47 -15.30 1.60 -8.61
N CYS A 48 -14.48 2.49 -8.06
CA CYS A 48 -14.71 3.92 -7.97
C CYS A 48 -13.56 4.66 -8.64
N ASN A 49 -13.83 5.50 -9.62
CA ASN A 49 -12.79 6.28 -10.28
C ASN A 49 -13.32 7.65 -10.72
N THR A 50 -12.44 8.64 -10.85
CA THR A 50 -12.70 9.92 -11.49
C THR A 50 -12.53 9.86 -13.00
N ASP A 51 -11.79 8.87 -13.52
CA ASP A 51 -11.59 8.60 -14.93
C ASP A 51 -12.69 7.66 -15.45
N LEU A 52 -13.54 8.21 -16.34
CA LEU A 52 -14.68 7.48 -16.89
C LEU A 52 -14.24 6.39 -17.89
N GLN A 53 -13.15 6.63 -18.63
CA GLN A 53 -12.64 5.65 -19.58
C GLN A 53 -12.13 4.40 -18.84
N ALA A 54 -11.22 4.59 -17.87
CA ALA A 54 -10.71 3.50 -17.04
C ALA A 54 -11.84 2.75 -16.31
N LEU A 55 -12.90 3.46 -15.90
CA LEU A 55 -14.05 2.87 -15.26
C LEU A 55 -14.87 2.00 -16.23
N ASN A 56 -15.04 2.45 -17.49
CA ASN A 56 -15.78 1.71 -18.52
C ASN A 56 -15.07 0.43 -18.94
N ASP A 57 -13.75 0.48 -19.05
CA ASP A 57 -12.92 -0.65 -19.50
C ASP A 57 -12.82 -1.76 -18.44
N ASN A 58 -13.07 -1.45 -17.16
CA ASN A 58 -13.01 -2.41 -16.06
C ASN A 58 -14.16 -3.43 -16.14
N LYS A 59 -13.90 -4.70 -15.80
CA LYS A 59 -14.86 -5.81 -15.89
C LYS A 59 -15.81 -5.94 -14.70
N VAL A 60 -15.54 -5.22 -13.62
CA VAL A 60 -16.42 -5.24 -12.43
C VAL A 60 -17.75 -4.57 -12.78
N PRO A 61 -18.90 -5.25 -12.49
CA PRO A 61 -20.21 -4.74 -12.92
C PRO A 61 -20.68 -3.50 -12.14
N THR A 62 -20.30 -3.37 -10.87
CA THR A 62 -20.70 -2.23 -10.04
C THR A 62 -19.63 -1.15 -10.10
N LYS A 63 -19.99 -0.04 -10.74
CA LYS A 63 -19.08 1.09 -11.02
C LYS A 63 -19.67 2.37 -10.45
N LEU A 64 -18.81 3.20 -9.86
CA LEU A 64 -19.17 4.52 -9.37
C LEU A 64 -18.18 5.56 -9.91
N GLN A 65 -18.66 6.47 -10.74
CA GLN A 65 -17.89 7.63 -11.14
C GLN A 65 -17.85 8.64 -9.98
N LEU A 66 -16.67 9.04 -9.56
CA LEU A 66 -16.47 10.07 -8.54
C LEU A 66 -16.30 11.44 -9.18
N GLY A 67 -16.98 12.44 -8.64
CA GLY A 67 -16.80 13.82 -9.06
C GLY A 67 -17.14 14.05 -10.53
N ALA A 68 -18.30 13.54 -10.98
CA ALA A 68 -18.69 13.61 -12.39
C ALA A 68 -18.75 15.04 -12.93
N ILE A 69 -19.13 16.02 -12.10
CA ILE A 69 -19.17 17.45 -12.47
C ILE A 69 -17.76 18.04 -12.33
N LEU A 70 -17.06 17.75 -11.24
CA LEU A 70 -15.75 18.34 -10.93
C LEU A 70 -14.66 17.93 -11.93
N THR A 71 -14.64 16.65 -12.32
CA THR A 71 -13.57 16.07 -13.15
C THR A 71 -13.97 15.87 -14.60
N GLU A 72 -15.26 16.02 -14.94
CA GLU A 72 -15.80 15.78 -16.28
C GLU A 72 -15.42 14.37 -16.85
N GLY A 73 -15.05 13.44 -15.98
CA GLY A 73 -14.60 12.09 -16.34
C GLY A 73 -13.15 12.01 -16.85
N LEU A 74 -12.38 13.08 -16.74
CA LEU A 74 -10.98 13.15 -17.20
C LEU A 74 -9.95 12.71 -16.15
N GLY A 75 -10.42 12.28 -14.97
CA GLY A 75 -9.56 11.89 -13.87
C GLY A 75 -9.23 13.03 -12.90
N ALA A 76 -8.46 12.72 -11.86
CA ALA A 76 -7.98 13.69 -10.86
C ALA A 76 -6.51 14.09 -11.09
N GLY A 77 -5.90 13.63 -12.18
CA GLY A 77 -4.47 13.82 -12.41
C GLY A 77 -3.63 13.21 -11.26
N THR A 78 -2.56 13.90 -10.88
CA THR A 78 -1.73 13.53 -9.72
C THR A 78 -2.10 14.31 -8.46
N GLU A 79 -3.26 15.01 -8.46
CA GLU A 79 -3.67 15.92 -7.40
C GLU A 79 -4.60 15.22 -6.39
N PRO A 80 -4.13 14.85 -5.18
CA PRO A 80 -4.97 14.19 -4.18
C PRO A 80 -6.18 15.03 -3.73
N GLU A 81 -6.05 16.35 -3.70
CA GLU A 81 -7.15 17.24 -3.33
C GLU A 81 -8.31 17.16 -4.33
N GLN A 82 -8.03 17.03 -5.64
CA GLN A 82 -9.05 16.79 -6.66
C GLN A 82 -9.78 15.46 -6.41
N GLY A 83 -9.03 14.39 -6.08
CA GLY A 83 -9.61 13.11 -5.72
C GLY A 83 -10.51 13.20 -4.48
N ARG A 84 -10.10 13.94 -3.46
CA ARG A 84 -10.87 14.18 -2.24
C ARG A 84 -12.18 14.92 -2.53
N LEU A 85 -12.11 16.02 -3.28
CA LEU A 85 -13.29 16.81 -3.65
C LEU A 85 -14.27 16.00 -4.52
N ALA A 86 -13.76 15.16 -5.43
CA ALA A 86 -14.57 14.26 -6.24
C ALA A 86 -15.33 13.24 -5.39
N ALA A 87 -14.71 12.70 -4.34
CA ALA A 87 -15.38 11.81 -3.39
C ALA A 87 -16.45 12.54 -2.58
N LEU A 88 -16.20 13.78 -2.16
CA LEU A 88 -17.18 14.61 -1.45
C LEU A 88 -18.40 14.94 -2.33
N GLU A 89 -18.20 15.28 -3.62
CA GLU A 89 -19.31 15.45 -4.57
C GLU A 89 -20.19 14.20 -4.65
N SER A 90 -19.56 13.03 -4.57
CA SER A 90 -20.23 11.73 -4.71
C SER A 90 -20.65 11.09 -3.37
N GLU A 91 -20.64 11.84 -2.26
CA GLU A 91 -20.89 11.31 -0.90
C GLU A 91 -22.22 10.56 -0.80
N ALA A 92 -23.29 11.09 -1.39
CA ALA A 92 -24.61 10.48 -1.36
C ALA A 92 -24.63 9.11 -2.06
N GLN A 93 -23.95 8.99 -3.20
CA GLN A 93 -23.84 7.73 -3.94
C GLN A 93 -22.98 6.71 -3.17
N ILE A 94 -21.88 7.15 -2.54
CA ILE A 94 -21.03 6.29 -1.69
C ILE A 94 -21.83 5.77 -0.50
N LYS A 95 -22.60 6.62 0.18
CA LYS A 95 -23.49 6.21 1.29
C LYS A 95 -24.54 5.19 0.82
N ALA A 96 -25.20 5.43 -0.30
CA ALA A 96 -26.18 4.51 -0.87
C ALA A 96 -25.55 3.15 -1.23
N LEU A 97 -24.33 3.14 -1.73
CA LEU A 97 -23.58 1.95 -2.08
C LEU A 97 -23.23 1.11 -0.84
N LEU A 98 -22.92 1.76 0.28
CA LEU A 98 -22.53 1.09 1.53
C LEU A 98 -23.73 0.61 2.36
N GLN A 99 -24.91 1.18 2.17
CA GLN A 99 -26.12 0.85 2.94
C GLN A 99 -27.01 -0.17 2.20
N PRO A 100 -27.92 -0.87 2.92
CA PRO A 100 -28.05 -0.99 4.38
C PRO A 100 -27.29 -2.18 4.98
N GLU A 101 -26.70 -3.07 4.15
CA GLU A 101 -26.34 -4.43 4.55
C GLU A 101 -24.88 -4.63 4.82
N THR A 102 -24.01 -3.70 4.37
CA THR A 102 -22.57 -3.81 4.53
C THR A 102 -22.18 -3.74 6.00
N LYS A 103 -21.42 -4.74 6.46
CA LYS A 103 -20.87 -4.80 7.82
C LYS A 103 -19.35 -4.62 7.82
N MET A 104 -18.72 -4.87 6.69
CA MET A 104 -17.28 -4.73 6.49
C MET A 104 -17.00 -4.21 5.09
N VAL A 105 -16.06 -3.30 4.99
CA VAL A 105 -15.55 -2.80 3.72
C VAL A 105 -14.02 -2.91 3.68
N PHE A 106 -13.54 -3.46 2.58
CA PHE A 106 -12.16 -3.33 2.17
C PHE A 106 -12.07 -2.16 1.19
N ILE A 107 -11.15 -1.24 1.44
CA ILE A 107 -10.83 -0.14 0.55
C ILE A 107 -9.43 -0.40 0.01
N THR A 108 -9.33 -0.63 -1.29
CA THR A 108 -8.04 -0.84 -1.95
C THR A 108 -7.73 0.32 -2.88
N ALA A 109 -6.49 0.81 -2.81
CA ALA A 109 -6.02 1.93 -3.62
C ALA A 109 -4.51 1.85 -3.82
N GLY A 110 -4.05 2.25 -5.00
CA GLY A 110 -2.66 2.63 -5.21
C GLY A 110 -2.47 4.07 -4.71
N MET A 111 -1.60 4.23 -3.72
CA MET A 111 -1.30 5.55 -3.16
C MET A 111 -0.26 6.28 -4.01
N GLY A 112 -0.27 7.61 -3.96
CA GLY A 112 0.63 8.47 -4.73
C GLY A 112 -0.01 9.12 -5.97
N GLY A 113 -1.15 8.60 -6.44
CA GLY A 113 -1.97 9.25 -7.48
C GLY A 113 -3.02 10.19 -6.89
N GLY A 114 -3.78 10.88 -7.74
CA GLY A 114 -4.82 11.83 -7.31
C GLY A 114 -6.03 11.11 -6.71
N THR A 115 -6.69 10.25 -7.48
CA THR A 115 -7.95 9.62 -7.08
C THR A 115 -7.77 8.67 -5.90
N GLY A 116 -6.82 7.71 -5.97
CA GLY A 116 -6.59 6.73 -4.90
C GLY A 116 -6.25 7.41 -3.58
N THR A 117 -5.29 8.32 -3.60
CA THR A 117 -4.77 9.01 -2.42
C THR A 117 -5.80 9.94 -1.78
N GLY A 118 -6.59 10.65 -2.60
CA GLY A 118 -7.55 11.63 -2.09
C GLY A 118 -8.92 11.04 -1.75
N ALA A 119 -9.46 10.17 -2.60
CA ALA A 119 -10.81 9.64 -2.43
C ALA A 119 -10.91 8.47 -1.44
N ALA A 120 -9.88 7.61 -1.33
CA ALA A 120 -9.93 6.47 -0.42
C ALA A 120 -10.14 6.87 1.06
N PRO A 121 -9.48 7.91 1.60
CA PRO A 121 -9.74 8.40 2.95
C PRO A 121 -11.18 8.90 3.15
N GLU A 122 -11.78 9.58 2.16
CA GLU A 122 -13.16 10.05 2.26
C GLU A 122 -14.16 8.89 2.24
N ILE A 123 -13.95 7.89 1.41
CA ILE A 123 -14.77 6.66 1.42
C ILE A 123 -14.64 5.95 2.77
N ALA A 124 -13.43 5.89 3.34
CA ALA A 124 -13.19 5.33 4.66
C ALA A 124 -13.94 6.10 5.76
N ARG A 125 -13.92 7.43 5.72
CA ARG A 125 -14.67 8.29 6.64
C ARG A 125 -16.15 7.99 6.60
N ILE A 126 -16.73 7.93 5.40
CA ILE A 126 -18.15 7.62 5.22
C ILE A 126 -18.49 6.23 5.77
N ALA A 127 -17.65 5.23 5.52
CA ALA A 127 -17.86 3.88 6.04
C ALA A 127 -17.81 3.84 7.58
N LYS A 128 -16.88 4.59 8.18
CA LYS A 128 -16.78 4.71 9.66
C LYS A 128 -17.99 5.41 10.27
N GLU A 129 -18.52 6.45 9.64
CA GLU A 129 -19.75 7.13 10.08
C GLU A 129 -20.97 6.18 10.10
N LEU A 130 -20.96 5.15 9.23
CA LEU A 130 -21.99 4.12 9.16
C LEU A 130 -21.71 2.91 10.11
N ASP A 131 -20.72 2.98 11.01
CA ASP A 131 -20.24 1.87 11.90
C ASP A 131 -19.88 0.59 11.14
N ILE A 132 -19.38 0.73 9.92
CA ILE A 132 -18.89 -0.37 9.11
C ILE A 132 -17.42 -0.63 9.49
N LEU A 133 -17.06 -1.92 9.70
CA LEU A 133 -15.66 -2.31 9.90
C LEU A 133 -14.85 -1.95 8.66
N THR A 134 -13.95 -0.99 8.78
CA THR A 134 -13.23 -0.41 7.65
C THR A 134 -11.77 -0.83 7.65
N VAL A 135 -11.37 -1.55 6.62
CA VAL A 135 -10.01 -2.04 6.42
C VAL A 135 -9.46 -1.48 5.10
N ALA A 136 -8.39 -0.72 5.18
CA ALA A 136 -7.69 -0.27 3.99
C ALA A 136 -6.54 -1.24 3.66
N ILE A 137 -6.43 -1.64 2.40
CA ILE A 137 -5.33 -2.44 1.86
C ILE A 137 -4.78 -1.66 0.68
N VAL A 138 -3.62 -1.03 0.86
CA VAL A 138 -3.10 -0.06 -0.10
C VAL A 138 -1.66 -0.35 -0.49
N THR A 139 -1.27 0.02 -1.70
CA THR A 139 0.12 -0.05 -2.15
C THR A 139 0.78 1.30 -2.06
N ALA A 140 2.05 1.33 -1.63
CA ALA A 140 2.93 2.47 -1.80
C ALA A 140 3.62 2.40 -3.16
N PRO A 141 3.85 3.54 -3.83
CA PRO A 141 4.47 3.57 -5.14
C PRO A 141 5.88 2.99 -5.11
N TYR A 142 6.36 2.56 -6.26
CA TYR A 142 7.77 2.20 -6.45
C TYR A 142 8.67 3.44 -6.29
N SER A 143 9.90 3.24 -5.83
CA SER A 143 10.87 4.32 -5.63
C SER A 143 11.20 5.11 -6.90
N TRP A 144 11.11 4.47 -8.08
CA TRP A 144 11.33 5.14 -9.36
C TRP A 144 10.15 6.01 -9.85
N GLU A 145 8.98 5.96 -9.19
CA GLU A 145 7.80 6.73 -9.60
C GLU A 145 7.88 8.23 -9.24
N GLY A 146 8.90 8.62 -8.49
CA GLY A 146 9.21 10.00 -8.13
C GLY A 146 8.79 10.38 -6.71
N THR A 147 9.50 11.36 -6.16
CA THR A 147 9.35 11.83 -4.77
C THR A 147 7.97 12.40 -4.48
N ASP A 148 7.39 13.12 -5.43
CA ASP A 148 6.06 13.74 -5.26
C ASP A 148 4.97 12.69 -5.02
N LYS A 149 5.04 11.55 -5.74
CA LYS A 149 4.12 10.43 -5.51
C LYS A 149 4.35 9.76 -4.16
N ILE A 150 5.60 9.61 -3.75
CA ILE A 150 5.97 9.03 -2.45
C ILE A 150 5.45 9.90 -1.31
N ASP A 151 5.62 11.22 -1.39
CA ASP A 151 5.15 12.16 -0.39
C ASP A 151 3.62 12.20 -0.31
N ALA A 152 2.95 12.22 -1.46
CA ALA A 152 1.50 12.13 -1.54
C ALA A 152 0.99 10.80 -0.93
N ALA A 153 1.65 9.67 -1.24
CA ALA A 153 1.31 8.36 -0.68
C ALA A 153 1.44 8.35 0.84
N ASN A 154 2.57 8.84 1.37
CA ASN A 154 2.81 8.90 2.82
C ASN A 154 1.74 9.75 3.54
N ALA A 155 1.37 10.90 2.98
CA ALA A 155 0.32 11.75 3.52
C ALA A 155 -1.04 11.04 3.52
N GLY A 156 -1.42 10.40 2.42
CA GLY A 156 -2.69 9.67 2.30
C GLY A 156 -2.76 8.44 3.21
N ILE A 157 -1.67 7.67 3.31
CA ILE A 157 -1.57 6.52 4.22
C ILE A 157 -1.76 6.96 5.67
N LYS A 158 -1.15 8.08 6.08
CA LYS A 158 -1.31 8.62 7.42
C LYS A 158 -2.76 8.97 7.73
N ILE A 159 -3.47 9.59 6.79
CA ILE A 159 -4.90 9.91 6.95
C ILE A 159 -5.72 8.62 7.08
N LEU A 160 -5.44 7.59 6.26
CA LEU A 160 -6.12 6.30 6.37
C LEU A 160 -5.86 5.63 7.74
N GLN A 161 -4.64 5.71 8.28
CA GLN A 161 -4.30 5.17 9.61
C GLN A 161 -5.09 5.84 10.74
N ASP A 162 -5.42 7.12 10.60
CA ASP A 162 -6.21 7.86 11.59
C ASP A 162 -7.72 7.52 11.50
N ILE A 163 -8.21 7.10 10.33
CA ILE A 163 -9.64 6.87 10.08
C ILE A 163 -10.01 5.39 10.17
N CYS A 164 -9.26 4.50 9.51
CA CYS A 164 -9.60 3.09 9.37
C CYS A 164 -9.43 2.30 10.67
N ASP A 165 -10.14 1.18 10.79
CA ASP A 165 -9.91 0.21 11.87
C ASP A 165 -8.57 -0.49 11.73
N THR A 166 -8.20 -0.82 10.50
CA THR A 166 -6.94 -1.47 10.15
C THR A 166 -6.44 -0.93 8.81
N VAL A 167 -5.15 -0.68 8.70
CA VAL A 167 -4.48 -0.31 7.45
C VAL A 167 -3.33 -1.26 7.18
N LEU A 168 -3.40 -1.95 6.06
CA LEU A 168 -2.33 -2.77 5.51
C LEU A 168 -1.66 -2.00 4.38
N VAL A 169 -0.38 -1.72 4.53
CA VAL A 169 0.42 -1.03 3.51
C VAL A 169 1.40 -2.01 2.90
N ILE A 170 1.31 -2.18 1.60
CA ILE A 170 2.21 -3.02 0.80
C ILE A 170 3.18 -2.08 0.10
N LEU A 171 4.47 -2.28 0.35
CA LEU A 171 5.52 -1.52 -0.34
C LEU A 171 5.85 -2.24 -1.65
N ASN A 172 5.58 -1.60 -2.78
CA ASN A 172 5.83 -2.20 -4.09
C ASN A 172 7.32 -2.57 -4.27
N ASP A 173 8.24 -1.76 -3.75
CA ASP A 173 9.68 -2.07 -3.80
C ASP A 173 10.03 -3.41 -3.14
N LYS A 174 9.27 -3.84 -2.12
CA LYS A 174 9.48 -5.13 -1.46
C LYS A 174 9.05 -6.33 -2.30
N LEU A 175 8.21 -6.11 -3.31
CA LEU A 175 7.84 -7.15 -4.27
C LEU A 175 9.00 -7.48 -5.21
N LEU A 176 9.85 -6.51 -5.52
CA LEU A 176 11.04 -6.71 -6.34
C LEU A 176 12.12 -7.55 -5.62
N GLU A 177 12.17 -7.49 -4.29
CA GLU A 177 13.08 -8.34 -3.50
C GLU A 177 12.69 -9.83 -3.57
N ILE A 178 11.41 -10.12 -3.86
CA ILE A 178 10.89 -11.48 -3.99
C ILE A 178 11.06 -12.00 -5.41
N HIS A 179 11.01 -11.10 -6.39
CA HIS A 179 10.98 -11.41 -7.82
C HIS A 179 11.93 -10.47 -8.57
N GLU A 180 13.21 -10.86 -8.72
CA GLU A 180 14.27 -10.01 -9.27
C GLU A 180 14.14 -9.76 -10.80
N ASP A 181 13.51 -10.67 -11.56
CA ASP A 181 13.50 -10.66 -13.03
C ASP A 181 12.14 -10.27 -13.66
N LEU A 182 11.31 -9.49 -12.96
CA LEU A 182 9.99 -9.08 -13.48
C LEU A 182 10.11 -7.95 -14.51
N ASN A 183 9.31 -8.05 -15.58
CA ASN A 183 9.04 -6.85 -16.37
C ASN A 183 8.06 -5.90 -15.63
N ILE A 184 7.95 -4.67 -16.11
CA ILE A 184 7.16 -3.63 -15.43
C ILE A 184 5.66 -3.99 -15.29
N LEU A 185 5.09 -4.70 -16.27
CA LEU A 185 3.68 -5.13 -16.22
C LEU A 185 3.49 -6.21 -15.17
N GLU A 186 4.36 -7.22 -15.16
CA GLU A 186 4.38 -8.29 -14.16
C GLU A 186 4.55 -7.73 -12.75
N ALA A 187 5.39 -6.69 -12.56
CA ALA A 187 5.58 -6.05 -11.27
C ALA A 187 4.26 -5.46 -10.73
N PHE A 188 3.46 -4.78 -11.57
CA PHE A 188 2.15 -4.28 -11.17
C PHE A 188 1.13 -5.40 -10.97
N GLU A 189 1.11 -6.44 -11.81
CA GLU A 189 0.24 -7.61 -11.63
C GLU A 189 0.52 -8.31 -10.29
N HIS A 190 1.79 -8.45 -9.88
CA HIS A 190 2.13 -9.00 -8.57
C HIS A 190 1.68 -8.10 -7.40
N ALA A 191 1.70 -6.78 -7.56
CA ALA A 191 1.13 -5.89 -6.56
C ALA A 191 -0.38 -6.12 -6.41
N ASP A 192 -1.09 -6.27 -7.52
CA ASP A 192 -2.53 -6.60 -7.54
C ASP A 192 -2.80 -7.98 -6.94
N ASP A 193 -1.96 -8.99 -7.19
CA ASP A 193 -2.03 -10.33 -6.58
C ASP A 193 -1.93 -10.26 -5.05
N VAL A 194 -1.00 -9.49 -4.53
CA VAL A 194 -0.81 -9.36 -3.07
C VAL A 194 -2.01 -8.67 -2.43
N LEU A 195 -2.53 -7.60 -3.06
CA LEU A 195 -3.76 -6.94 -2.61
C LEU A 195 -4.95 -7.91 -2.63
N ALA A 196 -5.11 -8.67 -3.71
CA ALA A 196 -6.18 -9.65 -3.87
C ALA A 196 -6.10 -10.76 -2.82
N ASN A 197 -4.93 -11.32 -2.61
CA ASN A 197 -4.70 -12.38 -1.64
C ASN A 197 -4.92 -11.90 -0.20
N ALA A 198 -4.56 -10.63 0.12
CA ALA A 198 -4.85 -10.04 1.42
C ALA A 198 -6.35 -9.95 1.69
N ALA A 199 -7.11 -9.38 0.76
CA ALA A 199 -8.56 -9.27 0.87
C ALA A 199 -9.23 -10.66 0.89
N LYS A 200 -8.81 -11.57 0.00
CA LYS A 200 -9.28 -12.96 -0.07
C LYS A 200 -9.10 -13.68 1.26
N SER A 201 -7.90 -13.62 1.84
CA SER A 201 -7.56 -14.33 3.08
C SER A 201 -8.46 -13.93 4.24
N VAL A 202 -8.77 -12.62 4.37
CA VAL A 202 -9.67 -12.14 5.42
C VAL A 202 -11.13 -12.47 5.11
N ALA A 203 -11.57 -12.29 3.86
CA ALA A 203 -12.95 -12.58 3.44
C ALA A 203 -13.29 -14.06 3.60
N GLU A 204 -12.42 -14.95 3.14
CA GLU A 204 -12.65 -16.40 3.20
C GLU A 204 -12.75 -16.96 4.62
N VAL A 205 -12.02 -16.39 5.55
CA VAL A 205 -12.15 -16.76 6.98
C VAL A 205 -13.58 -16.52 7.49
N ILE A 206 -14.24 -15.49 6.96
CA ILE A 206 -15.61 -15.11 7.38
C ILE A 206 -16.66 -15.88 6.59
N THR A 207 -16.45 -16.10 5.29
CA THR A 207 -17.48 -16.54 4.34
C THR A 207 -17.47 -18.04 4.09
N LYS A 208 -16.29 -18.66 4.10
CA LYS A 208 -16.18 -20.12 3.88
C LYS A 208 -16.57 -20.91 5.12
N SER A 209 -17.56 -21.78 4.98
CA SER A 209 -17.94 -22.73 6.02
C SER A 209 -16.89 -23.84 6.15
N GLY A 210 -16.21 -23.95 7.29
CA GLY A 210 -15.29 -25.04 7.62
C GLY A 210 -15.59 -25.62 8.99
N LYS A 211 -14.87 -26.68 9.38
CA LYS A 211 -14.99 -27.28 10.73
C LYS A 211 -14.37 -26.39 11.83
N VAL A 212 -13.48 -25.47 11.45
CA VAL A 212 -12.84 -24.48 12.34
C VAL A 212 -13.02 -23.13 11.66
N ASN A 213 -14.08 -22.43 12.00
CA ASN A 213 -14.41 -21.14 11.42
C ASN A 213 -14.14 -20.01 12.41
N ALA A 214 -13.67 -18.88 11.87
CA ALA A 214 -13.81 -17.61 12.55
C ALA A 214 -15.10 -16.95 12.06
N ASP A 215 -15.98 -16.59 12.94
CA ASP A 215 -17.16 -15.80 12.58
C ASP A 215 -16.78 -14.33 12.36
N PHE A 216 -17.71 -13.56 11.78
CA PHE A 216 -17.50 -12.12 11.54
C PHE A 216 -17.11 -11.37 12.83
N LYS A 217 -17.65 -11.77 13.99
CA LYS A 217 -17.37 -11.10 15.27
C LYS A 217 -15.93 -11.36 15.72
N ASP A 218 -15.40 -12.54 15.44
CA ASP A 218 -14.01 -12.90 15.73
C ASP A 218 -13.04 -12.04 14.90
N VAL A 219 -13.28 -11.96 13.59
CA VAL A 219 -12.47 -11.12 12.70
C VAL A 219 -12.62 -9.64 13.06
N LYS A 220 -13.83 -9.18 13.36
CA LYS A 220 -14.07 -7.82 13.86
C LYS A 220 -13.26 -7.53 15.14
N LYS A 221 -13.15 -8.49 16.05
CA LYS A 221 -12.37 -8.33 17.29
C LYS A 221 -10.86 -8.18 17.01
N VAL A 222 -10.35 -8.86 16.00
CA VAL A 222 -8.93 -8.75 15.61
C VAL A 222 -8.66 -7.43 14.89
N LEU A 223 -9.53 -7.02 13.96
CA LEU A 223 -9.27 -5.89 13.07
C LEU A 223 -9.79 -4.54 13.58
N LYS A 224 -10.82 -4.50 14.46
CA LYS A 224 -11.41 -3.24 14.94
C LYS A 224 -10.41 -2.43 15.76
N ASN A 225 -10.12 -1.20 15.34
CA ASN A 225 -9.16 -0.29 15.97
C ASN A 225 -7.78 -0.93 16.16
N ALA A 226 -7.33 -1.75 15.20
CA ALA A 226 -6.04 -2.42 15.27
C ALA A 226 -4.90 -1.56 14.72
N GLY A 227 -5.23 -0.48 14.01
CA GLY A 227 -4.24 0.45 13.45
C GLY A 227 -3.49 -0.17 12.27
N GLN A 228 -2.21 0.08 12.18
CA GLN A 228 -1.38 -0.50 11.13
C GLN A 228 -1.26 -2.01 11.30
N ALA A 229 -1.36 -2.72 10.19
CA ALA A 229 -1.13 -4.14 10.10
C ALA A 229 0.00 -4.44 9.10
N VAL A 230 0.65 -5.56 9.29
CA VAL A 230 1.57 -6.16 8.33
C VAL A 230 1.03 -7.52 7.92
N MET A 231 1.36 -7.93 6.70
CA MET A 231 0.92 -9.21 6.15
C MET A 231 2.11 -9.95 5.54
N SER A 232 2.07 -11.26 5.66
CA SER A 232 2.96 -12.14 4.91
C SER A 232 2.20 -13.33 4.35
N GLN A 233 2.76 -13.88 3.29
CA GLN A 233 2.24 -15.09 2.63
C GLN A 233 3.40 -16.00 2.28
N ALA A 234 3.14 -17.30 2.36
CA ALA A 234 4.07 -18.31 1.89
C ALA A 234 3.34 -19.55 1.43
N SER A 235 4.02 -20.37 0.63
CA SER A 235 3.53 -21.66 0.14
C SER A 235 4.64 -22.69 0.23
N ALA A 236 4.37 -23.84 0.83
CA ALA A 236 5.30 -24.97 0.91
C ALA A 236 4.60 -26.29 0.67
N GLN A 237 5.37 -27.32 0.29
CA GLN A 237 4.85 -28.65 -0.01
C GLN A 237 5.74 -29.74 0.64
N GLY A 238 5.21 -30.95 0.75
CA GLY A 238 5.95 -32.10 1.27
C GLY A 238 5.82 -32.30 2.78
N ILE A 239 6.68 -33.16 3.34
CA ILE A 239 6.54 -33.67 4.73
C ILE A 239 6.73 -32.57 5.77
N ASN A 240 7.60 -31.60 5.53
CA ASN A 240 7.92 -30.51 6.44
C ASN A 240 7.17 -29.20 6.11
N ARG A 241 6.17 -29.23 5.23
CA ARG A 241 5.48 -28.05 4.69
C ARG A 241 5.03 -27.06 5.75
N ALA A 242 4.58 -27.53 6.92
CA ALA A 242 4.11 -26.64 7.99
C ALA A 242 5.22 -25.82 8.62
N LYS A 243 6.42 -26.37 8.75
CA LYS A 243 7.59 -25.66 9.27
C LYS A 243 8.14 -24.71 8.22
N GLU A 244 8.32 -25.21 7.00
CA GLU A 244 8.87 -24.42 5.89
C GLU A 244 7.97 -23.24 5.55
N VAL A 245 6.64 -23.43 5.47
CA VAL A 245 5.70 -22.37 5.13
C VAL A 245 5.67 -21.25 6.19
N ILE A 246 5.76 -21.59 7.47
CA ILE A 246 5.74 -20.54 8.50
C ILE A 246 7.07 -19.81 8.60
N GLU A 247 8.19 -20.50 8.45
CA GLU A 247 9.51 -19.88 8.39
C GLU A 247 9.59 -18.90 7.20
N GLN A 248 9.19 -19.32 5.99
CA GLN A 248 9.13 -18.45 4.82
C GLN A 248 8.19 -17.26 5.01
N ALA A 249 7.02 -17.47 5.63
CA ALA A 249 6.10 -16.38 5.90
C ALA A 249 6.70 -15.36 6.87
N LEU A 250 7.41 -15.79 7.91
CA LEU A 250 8.01 -14.91 8.89
C LEU A 250 9.26 -14.18 8.38
N ASP A 251 9.94 -14.73 7.37
CA ASP A 251 11.10 -14.12 6.70
C ASP A 251 10.71 -13.29 5.46
N SER A 252 9.40 -13.19 5.17
CA SER A 252 8.93 -12.51 3.98
C SER A 252 9.29 -11.02 3.95
N PRO A 253 9.84 -10.48 2.84
CA PRO A 253 10.07 -9.05 2.65
C PRO A 253 8.80 -8.19 2.80
N LEU A 254 7.61 -8.78 2.58
CA LEU A 254 6.32 -8.11 2.75
C LEU A 254 6.06 -7.65 4.19
N LEU A 255 6.76 -8.21 5.18
CA LEU A 255 6.76 -7.70 6.55
C LEU A 255 7.54 -6.39 6.71
N ASN A 256 8.08 -5.84 5.60
CA ASN A 256 8.79 -4.55 5.57
C ASN A 256 9.94 -4.47 6.58
N ASN A 257 10.76 -5.53 6.67
CA ASN A 257 11.82 -5.67 7.68
C ASN A 257 11.31 -5.53 9.14
N GLN A 258 10.00 -5.53 9.31
CA GLN A 258 9.37 -5.48 10.62
C GLN A 258 9.06 -6.91 11.06
N SER A 259 9.69 -7.32 12.12
CA SER A 259 9.28 -8.54 12.82
C SER A 259 7.85 -8.38 13.32
N ILE A 260 7.05 -9.45 13.31
CA ILE A 260 5.72 -9.46 13.94
C ILE A 260 5.82 -9.32 15.46
N LYS A 261 7.01 -9.08 16.00
CA LYS A 261 7.29 -8.94 17.43
C LYS A 261 6.47 -7.80 18.04
N GLY A 262 5.78 -8.11 19.11
CA GLY A 262 4.93 -7.14 19.82
C GLY A 262 3.54 -6.95 19.21
N ALA A 263 3.18 -7.65 18.14
CA ALA A 263 1.82 -7.66 17.65
C ALA A 263 0.86 -8.19 18.68
N GLN A 264 -0.22 -7.44 18.95
CA GLN A 264 -1.23 -7.82 19.94
C GLN A 264 -2.38 -8.61 19.32
N ARG A 265 -2.52 -8.60 18.01
CA ARG A 265 -3.63 -9.21 17.28
C ARG A 265 -3.11 -9.92 16.05
N ILE A 266 -3.43 -11.18 15.93
CA ILE A 266 -2.95 -12.05 14.85
C ILE A 266 -4.14 -12.77 14.23
N LEU A 267 -4.22 -12.69 12.91
CA LEU A 267 -5.09 -13.53 12.10
C LEU A 267 -4.21 -14.38 11.19
N VAL A 268 -4.39 -15.68 11.27
CA VAL A 268 -3.69 -16.66 10.44
C VAL A 268 -4.71 -17.41 9.62
N THR A 269 -4.48 -17.50 8.33
CA THR A 269 -5.26 -18.34 7.42
C THR A 269 -4.36 -19.40 6.85
N VAL A 270 -4.78 -20.66 6.97
CA VAL A 270 -4.09 -21.80 6.37
C VAL A 270 -5.01 -22.46 5.36
N SER A 271 -4.53 -22.60 4.13
CA SER A 271 -5.25 -23.32 3.06
C SER A 271 -4.52 -24.61 2.72
N THR A 272 -5.26 -25.70 2.61
CA THR A 272 -4.75 -27.00 2.12
C THR A 272 -5.79 -27.66 1.23
N SER A 273 -5.36 -28.69 0.46
CA SER A 273 -6.32 -29.47 -0.31
C SER A 273 -7.16 -30.39 0.59
N LYS A 274 -8.26 -30.86 0.05
CA LYS A 274 -9.14 -31.84 0.70
C LYS A 274 -8.46 -33.20 0.90
N GLU A 275 -7.52 -33.54 0.04
CA GLU A 275 -6.79 -34.79 0.08
C GLU A 275 -5.65 -34.79 1.12
N ASN A 276 -5.04 -33.60 1.32
CA ASN A 276 -3.91 -33.40 2.21
C ASN A 276 -4.22 -32.35 3.29
N VAL A 277 -5.28 -32.58 4.08
CA VAL A 277 -5.74 -31.69 5.13
C VAL A 277 -4.66 -31.50 6.21
N MET A 278 -4.54 -30.28 6.72
CA MET A 278 -3.61 -29.93 7.79
C MET A 278 -3.80 -30.84 9.03
N GLY A 279 -2.71 -31.45 9.47
CA GLY A 279 -2.69 -32.28 10.68
C GLY A 279 -2.57 -31.44 11.97
N VAL A 280 -2.99 -32.00 13.10
CA VAL A 280 -2.89 -31.34 14.42
C VAL A 280 -1.43 -30.99 14.80
N LYS A 281 -0.46 -31.84 14.42
CA LYS A 281 0.96 -31.53 14.62
C LYS A 281 1.42 -30.34 13.78
N GLU A 282 0.99 -30.26 12.53
CA GLU A 282 1.29 -29.13 11.63
C GLU A 282 0.71 -27.83 12.20
N GLN A 283 -0.55 -27.84 12.67
CA GLN A 283 -1.16 -26.70 13.34
C GLN A 283 -0.36 -26.27 14.58
N SER A 284 0.06 -27.22 15.43
CA SER A 284 0.88 -26.93 16.61
C SER A 284 2.21 -26.28 16.23
N THR A 285 2.88 -26.79 15.19
CA THR A 285 4.13 -26.23 14.67
C THR A 285 3.94 -24.78 14.24
N ILE A 286 2.95 -24.49 13.41
CA ILE A 286 2.65 -23.13 12.94
C ILE A 286 2.38 -22.18 14.11
N THR A 287 1.51 -22.61 15.06
CA THR A 287 1.15 -21.77 16.20
C THR A 287 2.35 -21.47 17.09
N THR A 288 3.20 -22.46 17.37
CA THR A 288 4.40 -22.28 18.18
C THR A 288 5.36 -21.28 17.56
N HIS A 289 5.68 -21.41 16.28
CA HIS A 289 6.58 -20.47 15.58
C HIS A 289 6.04 -19.04 15.58
N ILE A 290 4.72 -18.86 15.39
CA ILE A 290 4.11 -17.52 15.45
C ILE A 290 4.23 -16.92 16.84
N LEU A 291 3.93 -17.68 17.90
CA LEU A 291 4.02 -17.20 19.29
C LEU A 291 5.46 -16.86 19.69
N GLU A 292 6.43 -17.64 19.25
CA GLU A 292 7.85 -17.36 19.43
C GLU A 292 8.27 -16.08 18.70
N ALA A 293 7.84 -15.88 17.45
CA ALA A 293 8.13 -14.70 16.67
C ALA A 293 7.52 -13.41 17.25
N ILE A 294 6.32 -13.50 17.83
CA ILE A 294 5.66 -12.38 18.53
C ILE A 294 6.42 -12.02 19.82
N GLY A 295 7.07 -13.00 20.45
CA GLY A 295 7.75 -12.85 21.74
C GLY A 295 6.80 -12.90 22.94
N GLY A 296 5.64 -13.55 22.81
CA GLY A 296 4.66 -13.68 23.89
C GLY A 296 3.28 -14.13 23.43
N SER A 297 2.29 -13.95 24.30
CA SER A 297 0.89 -14.27 24.00
C SER A 297 0.16 -13.02 23.51
N PRO A 298 -0.35 -12.97 22.27
CA PRO A 298 -1.14 -11.86 21.77
C PRO A 298 -2.49 -11.77 22.48
N GLN A 299 -3.08 -10.59 22.55
CA GLN A 299 -4.44 -10.39 23.11
C GLN A 299 -5.53 -11.01 22.24
N GLY A 300 -5.29 -11.14 20.94
CA GLY A 300 -6.19 -11.76 19.97
C GLY A 300 -5.42 -12.63 19.00
N PHE A 301 -5.63 -13.94 19.08
CA PHE A 301 -5.11 -14.91 18.12
C PHE A 301 -6.28 -15.65 17.48
N LYS A 302 -6.35 -15.60 16.15
CA LYS A 302 -7.36 -16.36 15.40
C LYS A 302 -6.69 -17.10 14.26
N LEU A 303 -7.00 -18.39 14.17
CA LEU A 303 -6.60 -19.25 13.07
C LEU A 303 -7.84 -19.66 12.28
N GLY A 304 -7.86 -19.32 11.00
CA GLY A 304 -8.82 -19.78 10.00
C GLY A 304 -8.21 -20.93 9.19
N PHE A 305 -9.06 -21.87 8.82
CA PHE A 305 -8.66 -22.98 7.96
C PHE A 305 -9.60 -23.09 6.77
N THR A 306 -9.02 -23.11 5.56
CA THR A 306 -9.76 -23.21 4.32
C THR A 306 -9.30 -24.41 3.48
N ILE A 307 -10.21 -24.93 2.66
CA ILE A 307 -9.90 -26.01 1.70
C ILE A 307 -9.93 -25.43 0.30
N GLU A 308 -8.84 -25.60 -0.44
CA GLU A 308 -8.70 -25.22 -1.85
C GLU A 308 -8.32 -26.48 -2.64
N GLU A 309 -9.16 -26.86 -3.63
CA GLU A 309 -9.02 -28.14 -4.31
C GLU A 309 -7.74 -28.26 -5.15
N ASP A 310 -7.25 -27.12 -5.68
CA ASP A 310 -6.11 -27.08 -6.61
C ASP A 310 -4.72 -27.11 -5.94
N LEU A 311 -4.65 -27.18 -4.60
CA LEU A 311 -3.37 -27.11 -3.87
C LEU A 311 -2.57 -28.43 -3.89
N GLY A 312 -3.20 -29.58 -4.16
CA GLY A 312 -2.52 -30.87 -4.10
C GLY A 312 -1.93 -31.15 -2.70
N ASP A 313 -0.60 -31.25 -2.59
CA ASP A 313 0.11 -31.41 -1.32
C ASP A 313 0.62 -30.11 -0.72
N ARG A 314 0.44 -29.00 -1.42
CA ARG A 314 0.84 -27.68 -0.96
C ARG A 314 0.00 -27.19 0.22
N MET A 315 0.63 -26.39 1.06
CA MET A 315 0.02 -25.64 2.15
C MET A 315 0.33 -24.17 1.91
N ASN A 316 -0.72 -23.33 1.86
CA ASN A 316 -0.57 -21.89 1.82
C ASN A 316 -0.88 -21.32 3.20
N ILE A 317 -0.10 -20.33 3.62
CA ILE A 317 -0.35 -19.58 4.83
C ILE A 317 -0.39 -18.09 4.54
N THR A 318 -1.31 -17.41 5.19
CA THR A 318 -1.32 -15.94 5.27
C THR A 318 -1.33 -15.54 6.75
N VAL A 319 -0.42 -14.70 7.15
CA VAL A 319 -0.32 -14.16 8.50
C VAL A 319 -0.58 -12.65 8.44
N ILE A 320 -1.57 -12.18 9.17
CA ILE A 320 -1.85 -10.75 9.35
C ILE A 320 -1.61 -10.43 10.82
N ALA A 321 -0.64 -9.55 11.06
CA ALA A 321 -0.27 -9.10 12.39
C ALA A 321 -0.61 -7.61 12.55
N ALA A 322 -1.29 -7.26 13.64
CA ALA A 322 -1.79 -5.92 13.89
C ALA A 322 -1.75 -5.57 15.39
N GLY A 323 -2.11 -4.34 15.72
CA GLY A 323 -2.14 -3.88 17.10
C GLY A 323 -0.74 -3.67 17.67
N PHE A 324 0.19 -3.19 16.86
CA PHE A 324 1.51 -2.78 17.32
C PHE A 324 1.44 -1.51 18.17
N ASP A 325 2.35 -1.35 19.12
CA ASP A 325 2.48 -0.08 19.85
C ASP A 325 2.91 1.01 18.84
N LYS A 326 2.17 2.13 18.79
CA LYS A 326 2.36 3.22 17.82
C LYS A 326 3.79 3.76 17.72
N ARG A 327 4.64 3.46 18.69
CA ARG A 327 6.05 3.88 18.73
C ARG A 327 6.99 3.11 17.81
N HIS A 328 6.58 1.99 17.23
CA HIS A 328 7.45 1.08 16.50
C HIS A 328 7.25 1.08 14.97
N LEU A 329 6.24 1.76 14.46
CA LEU A 329 5.92 1.76 13.04
C LEU A 329 6.30 3.09 12.38
N LYS A 330 7.59 3.33 12.22
CA LYS A 330 8.09 4.36 11.29
C LYS A 330 8.20 3.72 9.91
N ILE A 331 7.45 4.24 8.95
CA ILE A 331 7.76 4.03 7.53
C ILE A 331 9.01 4.86 7.28
N GLU A 332 10.17 4.22 7.27
CA GLU A 332 11.40 4.90 6.91
C GLU A 332 11.37 5.19 5.41
N PRO A 333 11.70 6.41 4.98
CA PRO A 333 11.86 6.69 3.57
C PRO A 333 12.97 5.78 3.03
N ILE A 334 12.70 5.11 1.91
CA ILE A 334 13.67 4.25 1.25
C ILE A 334 14.83 5.13 0.82
N THR A 335 15.97 4.96 1.46
CA THR A 335 17.21 5.63 1.04
C THR A 335 17.77 4.85 -0.14
N VAL A 336 17.57 5.35 -1.34
CA VAL A 336 18.25 4.80 -2.53
C VAL A 336 19.73 5.13 -2.42
N ILE A 337 20.54 4.14 -2.08
CA ILE A 337 21.99 4.26 -2.18
C ILE A 337 22.31 4.06 -3.66
N ILE A 338 22.52 5.15 -4.38
CA ILE A 338 23.07 5.10 -5.73
C ILE A 338 24.57 4.85 -5.57
N GLU A 339 25.02 3.60 -5.72
CA GLU A 339 26.44 3.32 -5.92
C GLU A 339 26.85 3.91 -7.28
N VAL A 340 27.52 5.04 -7.25
CA VAL A 340 28.17 5.59 -8.44
C VAL A 340 29.33 4.66 -8.77
N PRO A 341 29.37 4.02 -9.96
CA PRO A 341 30.50 3.17 -10.32
C PRO A 341 31.77 4.00 -10.30
N ASN A 342 32.76 3.47 -9.59
CA ASN A 342 34.09 4.06 -9.53
C ASN A 342 34.66 4.06 -10.96
N ILE A 343 34.70 5.21 -11.61
CA ILE A 343 35.42 5.39 -12.87
C ILE A 343 36.90 5.44 -12.47
N GLU A 344 37.60 4.34 -12.68
CA GLU A 344 39.03 4.29 -12.56
C GLU A 344 39.64 5.35 -13.50
N ALA A 345 40.25 6.34 -12.91
CA ALA A 345 41.04 7.33 -13.65
C ALA A 345 42.33 6.66 -14.12
N GLU A 346 42.39 6.34 -15.40
CA GLU A 346 43.69 6.03 -16.07
C GLU A 346 44.60 7.25 -16.03
N ASP A 347 45.75 7.02 -15.49
CA ASP A 347 47.04 7.73 -15.57
C ASP A 347 47.06 9.23 -15.91
N LYS A 348 47.27 10.05 -14.91
CA LYS A 348 47.98 11.34 -15.08
C LYS A 348 49.11 11.45 -14.05
N GLU A 349 50.30 11.69 -14.63
CA GLU A 349 51.58 11.92 -13.97
C GLU A 349 51.50 12.84 -12.76
N VAL A 350 52.08 12.38 -11.67
CA VAL A 350 52.24 13.06 -10.39
C VAL A 350 53.19 14.23 -10.55
N ILE A 351 52.74 15.43 -10.28
CA ILE A 351 53.55 16.54 -9.84
C ILE A 351 53.31 16.70 -8.36
N GLU A 352 54.31 16.30 -7.57
CA GLU A 352 54.33 16.47 -6.11
C GLU A 352 54.35 17.97 -5.77
N ASN A 353 53.36 18.44 -5.03
CA ASN A 353 53.47 19.57 -4.12
C ASN A 353 52.79 19.16 -2.82
N GLU A 354 53.61 18.92 -1.82
CA GLU A 354 53.23 18.75 -0.42
C GLU A 354 52.70 20.11 0.07
N ASP A 355 51.41 20.23 0.33
CA ASP A 355 50.80 21.19 1.25
C ASP A 355 49.24 21.34 1.09
N ASP A 356 48.50 20.26 0.82
CA ASP A 356 47.01 20.36 0.77
C ASP A 356 46.30 19.03 1.10
N GLU A 357 46.70 18.32 2.18
CA GLU A 357 45.96 17.14 2.63
C GLU A 357 44.63 17.46 3.34
N GLU A 358 44.46 18.66 3.86
CA GLU A 358 43.18 19.04 4.56
C GLU A 358 42.05 19.47 3.61
N GLU A 359 42.34 19.88 2.38
CA GLU A 359 41.33 20.32 1.43
C GLU A 359 40.76 19.17 0.59
N LYS A 360 41.49 18.08 0.38
CA LYS A 360 41.02 16.89 -0.36
C LYS A 360 40.02 16.04 0.41
N LEU A 361 39.98 16.10 1.73
CA LEU A 361 39.04 15.37 2.57
C LEU A 361 37.65 16.06 2.67
N ARG A 362 37.53 17.30 2.18
CA ARG A 362 36.22 18.02 2.17
C ARG A 362 35.36 17.79 0.93
N LEU A 363 35.92 17.15 -0.12
CA LEU A 363 35.25 16.97 -1.41
C LEU A 363 34.49 15.64 -1.57
N ILE A 364 34.54 14.74 -0.58
CA ILE A 364 33.79 13.48 -0.59
C ILE A 364 32.97 13.37 0.70
N GLN A 365 32.03 14.29 0.88
CA GLN A 365 30.91 14.02 1.77
C GLN A 365 29.67 13.82 0.90
N PRO A 366 28.97 12.68 1.02
CA PRO A 366 27.69 12.53 0.34
C PRO A 366 26.76 13.63 0.82
N ILE A 367 26.13 14.33 -0.12
CA ILE A 367 25.05 15.29 0.21
C ILE A 367 23.89 14.49 0.76
N VAL A 368 23.88 14.30 2.06
CA VAL A 368 22.76 13.72 2.78
C VAL A 368 21.75 14.86 2.94
N PHE A 369 20.70 14.87 2.13
CA PHE A 369 19.52 15.67 2.40
C PHE A 369 18.79 15.07 3.60
N THR A 370 19.24 15.40 4.80
CA THR A 370 18.45 15.15 6.00
C THR A 370 17.47 16.32 6.12
N HIS A 371 16.18 16.05 5.91
CA HIS A 371 15.11 16.95 6.35
C HIS A 371 15.19 17.05 7.88
N ARG A 372 15.92 18.05 8.39
CA ARG A 372 15.88 18.43 9.80
C ARG A 372 14.77 19.45 9.97
N GLU A 373 14.01 19.33 11.07
CA GLU A 373 13.05 20.36 11.52
C GLU A 373 13.65 21.77 11.57
N ASP A 374 14.97 21.87 11.71
CA ASP A 374 15.73 23.12 11.66
C ASP A 374 15.68 23.84 10.30
N ASP A 375 15.58 23.12 9.19
CA ASP A 375 15.57 23.73 7.85
C ASP A 375 14.21 24.38 7.55
N THR A 376 13.13 23.80 8.03
CA THR A 376 11.77 24.39 7.92
C THR A 376 11.65 25.67 8.75
N LEU A 377 12.28 25.72 9.91
CA LEU A 377 12.32 26.90 10.76
C LEU A 377 13.19 28.01 10.14
N ARG A 378 14.27 27.62 9.49
CA ARG A 378 15.18 28.51 8.76
C ARG A 378 14.52 29.10 7.51
N LEU A 379 13.80 28.27 6.75
CA LEU A 379 13.00 28.72 5.61
C LEU A 379 11.88 29.67 6.02
N ARG A 380 11.16 29.39 7.10
CA ARG A 380 10.14 30.30 7.65
C ARG A 380 10.74 31.62 8.06
N LYS A 381 11.87 31.64 8.77
CA LYS A 381 12.57 32.87 9.14
C LYS A 381 13.04 33.67 7.91
N MET A 382 13.46 32.98 6.84
CA MET A 382 13.83 33.64 5.57
C MET A 382 12.62 34.24 4.86
N ILE A 383 11.48 33.51 4.81
CA ILE A 383 10.22 34.00 4.24
C ILE A 383 9.69 35.20 5.03
N ASP A 384 9.70 35.14 6.37
CA ASP A 384 9.25 36.23 7.24
C ASP A 384 10.14 37.46 7.07
N ALA A 385 11.47 37.29 6.93
CA ALA A 385 12.40 38.38 6.66
C ALA A 385 12.19 39.00 5.28
N PHE A 386 11.83 38.18 4.27
CA PHE A 386 11.49 38.63 2.91
C PHE A 386 10.16 39.40 2.88
N CYS A 387 9.17 38.94 3.62
CA CYS A 387 7.86 39.60 3.71
C CYS A 387 7.91 40.92 4.53
N GLN A 388 8.90 41.10 5.42
CA GLN A 388 9.05 42.29 6.22
C GLN A 388 9.82 43.41 5.53
N LYS A 389 10.55 43.12 4.43
CA LYS A 389 11.36 44.10 3.74
C LYS A 389 11.19 43.90 2.22
N LEU A 390 10.26 44.65 1.63
CA LEU A 390 10.18 44.73 0.16
C LEU A 390 11.49 45.33 -0.38
N PRO A 391 12.14 44.69 -1.34
CA PRO A 391 13.37 45.19 -1.93
C PRO A 391 13.11 46.57 -2.57
N THR A 392 14.07 47.48 -2.44
CA THR A 392 14.06 48.78 -3.11
C THR A 392 14.31 48.61 -4.62
N GLU A 393 13.93 49.61 -5.42
CA GLU A 393 14.13 49.54 -6.88
C GLU A 393 15.60 49.26 -7.24
N ASP A 394 16.58 49.83 -6.54
CA ASP A 394 18.00 49.62 -6.75
C ASP A 394 18.44 48.16 -6.36
N GLU A 395 17.79 47.55 -5.42
CA GLU A 395 18.04 46.13 -5.06
C GLU A 395 17.43 45.17 -6.08
N LEU A 396 16.44 45.55 -6.84
CA LEU A 396 15.83 44.75 -7.92
C LEU A 396 16.73 44.66 -9.16
N GLU A 397 17.62 45.63 -9.41
CA GLU A 397 18.57 45.55 -10.50
C GLU A 397 19.68 44.51 -10.29
N THR A 398 19.90 44.05 -9.05
CA THR A 398 20.88 43.02 -8.77
C THR A 398 20.21 41.63 -8.81
N PRO A 399 20.70 40.64 -9.59
CA PRO A 399 20.14 39.31 -9.66
C PRO A 399 20.04 38.65 -8.26
N ALA A 400 18.96 37.93 -8.01
CA ALA A 400 18.65 37.35 -6.71
C ALA A 400 19.79 36.49 -6.14
N PHE A 401 20.48 35.70 -6.97
CA PHE A 401 21.59 34.86 -6.52
C PHE A 401 22.78 35.68 -5.99
N GLN A 402 23.04 36.88 -6.55
CA GLN A 402 24.09 37.79 -6.06
C GLN A 402 23.70 38.45 -4.74
N ARG A 403 22.42 38.82 -4.60
CA ARG A 403 21.88 39.42 -3.37
C ARG A 403 22.00 38.48 -2.16
N TYR A 404 21.92 37.16 -2.40
CA TYR A 404 22.01 36.14 -1.37
C TYR A 404 23.37 35.45 -1.26
N GLY A 405 24.39 35.95 -2.00
CA GLY A 405 25.75 35.43 -1.95
C GLY A 405 25.90 34.02 -2.55
N ILE A 406 24.97 33.62 -3.41
CA ILE A 406 25.03 32.31 -4.08
C ILE A 406 26.01 32.42 -5.24
N LYS A 407 27.10 31.67 -5.19
CA LYS A 407 28.04 31.54 -6.32
C LYS A 407 27.45 30.56 -7.33
N LEU A 408 27.12 31.05 -8.53
CA LEU A 408 26.78 30.18 -9.66
C LEU A 408 28.09 29.56 -10.21
N LEU A 409 28.08 28.25 -10.40
CA LEU A 409 29.16 27.54 -11.10
C LEU A 409 29.15 27.96 -12.57
N ASP A 410 30.29 28.42 -13.09
CA ASP A 410 30.44 28.74 -14.50
C ASP A 410 30.52 27.42 -15.29
N VAL A 411 29.46 27.12 -16.04
CA VAL A 411 29.33 25.89 -16.82
C VAL A 411 30.39 25.79 -17.93
N SER A 412 31.02 26.90 -18.28
CA SER A 412 32.13 26.92 -19.29
C SER A 412 33.42 26.25 -18.80
N GLU A 413 33.57 26.05 -17.49
CA GLU A 413 34.74 25.38 -16.90
C GLU A 413 34.57 23.85 -16.84
N ILE A 414 33.38 23.30 -17.10
CA ILE A 414 33.13 21.86 -17.11
C ILE A 414 33.52 21.31 -18.51
N LYS A 415 34.75 20.88 -18.68
CA LYS A 415 35.19 20.21 -19.90
C LYS A 415 34.49 18.86 -20.04
N GLY A 416 33.69 18.69 -21.10
CA GLY A 416 33.19 17.39 -21.56
C GLY A 416 31.68 17.20 -21.63
N VAL A 417 30.84 18.24 -21.46
CA VAL A 417 29.39 18.13 -21.63
C VAL A 417 28.96 19.06 -22.78
N GLU A 418 28.57 18.48 -23.94
CA GLU A 418 27.91 19.21 -25.01
C GLU A 418 26.44 19.43 -24.64
N PHE A 419 26.05 20.69 -24.40
CA PHE A 419 24.66 21.06 -24.23
C PHE A 419 24.04 21.37 -25.61
N GLN A 420 23.07 20.58 -26.04
CA GLN A 420 22.21 20.94 -27.17
C GLN A 420 21.28 22.09 -26.75
N ARG A 421 21.47 23.24 -27.36
CA ARG A 421 20.53 24.37 -27.22
C ARG A 421 19.24 24.03 -28.00
N HIS A 422 18.17 23.71 -27.28
CA HIS A 422 16.84 23.85 -27.86
C HIS A 422 16.40 25.32 -27.68
N SER A 423 16.24 26.01 -28.81
CA SER A 423 15.58 27.33 -28.86
C SER A 423 14.09 27.17 -28.49
N LEU A 424 13.64 27.99 -27.53
CA LEU A 424 12.24 28.21 -27.20
C LEU A 424 11.43 28.68 -28.41
#